data_43ebf2a351b68fec5b7db9ae7699a0d2
#
_entry.id   43ebf2a351b68fec5b7db9ae7699a0d2
#
_cell.length_a   1.000
_cell.length_b   1.000
_cell.length_c   1.000
_cell.angle_alpha   90.00
_cell.angle_beta   90.00
_cell.angle_gamma   90.00
#
_symmetry.space_group_name_H-M   'P 1'
#
loop_
_entity.id
_entity.type
_entity.pdbx_description
1 polymer ?
#
loop_
_entity_poly.entity_id
_entity_poly.type
_entity_poly.pdbx_seq_one_letter_code
_entity_poly.pdbx_strand_id
1 'polypeptide(L)'
;MNDKDIFTSSIYEALTSFEIKGLAFRDFFNAADTTSRCASLHLLFPESRAWQQDEALEVEYDFNALFVGPATLLAPPYASVYLDEEPLLMGATTLSVREFLQSIGLFVTEENSVPDDHISYEMELAVMLSAHARHSPQYHDALTRFVLGHLELWLPAFITKINDCAKTSAMKCLASQLTNWFDELKTRVIL
;
A
#
# COMPACT_ATOMS: atom_id res chain seq x y z
N MET A 1 16.17 16.31 22.73
CA MET A 1 15.82 16.28 21.31
C MET A 1 14.62 15.34 21.24
N ASN A 2 13.42 15.85 20.95
CA ASN A 2 12.20 15.06 21.01
C ASN A 2 12.14 14.11 19.81
N ASP A 3 12.07 12.80 20.06
CA ASP A 3 11.92 11.75 19.02
C ASP A 3 10.61 11.83 18.20
N LYS A 4 9.76 12.83 18.46
CA LYS A 4 8.52 13.07 17.73
C LYS A 4 8.69 13.71 16.36
N ASP A 5 9.90 14.17 16.00
CA ASP A 5 10.18 14.89 14.75
C ASP A 5 10.80 14.03 13.65
N ILE A 6 10.82 12.69 13.81
CA ILE A 6 11.46 11.78 12.85
C ILE A 6 10.68 11.70 11.52
N PHE A 7 9.39 12.05 11.55
CA PHE A 7 8.52 12.08 10.35
C PHE A 7 8.20 13.51 9.91
N THR A 8 9.19 14.40 10.00
CA THR A 8 9.03 15.81 9.61
C THR A 8 9.01 16.00 8.08
N SER A 9 8.42 17.09 7.63
CA SER A 9 8.30 17.52 6.24
C SER A 9 9.57 17.41 5.39
N SER A 10 10.76 17.44 6.00
CA SER A 10 12.04 17.32 5.28
C SER A 10 12.28 15.96 4.61
N ILE A 11 11.64 14.87 5.08
CA ILE A 11 11.79 13.56 4.47
C ILE A 11 11.02 13.47 3.14
N TYR A 12 9.83 14.07 3.09
CA TYR A 12 9.03 14.13 1.88
C TYR A 12 9.71 14.93 0.76
N GLU A 13 10.59 15.86 1.08
CA GLU A 13 11.38 16.64 0.12
C GLU A 13 12.55 15.84 -0.51
N ALA A 14 12.96 14.73 0.11
CA ALA A 14 14.10 13.91 -0.31
C ALA A 14 13.72 12.52 -0.82
N LEU A 15 12.43 12.29 -1.15
CA LEU A 15 11.97 11.00 -1.64
C LEU A 15 12.49 10.71 -3.06
N THR A 16 12.89 9.47 -3.27
CA THR A 16 13.25 8.96 -4.60
C THR A 16 12.01 8.70 -5.46
N SER A 17 12.21 8.54 -6.76
CA SER A 17 11.11 8.18 -7.69
C SER A 17 10.42 6.86 -7.28
N PHE A 18 11.16 5.92 -6.69
CA PHE A 18 10.62 4.67 -6.15
C PHE A 18 9.66 4.93 -4.97
N GLU A 19 10.05 5.78 -4.05
CA GLU A 19 9.26 6.13 -2.86
C GLU A 19 8.04 6.98 -3.23
N ILE A 20 8.18 7.91 -4.17
CA ILE A 20 7.06 8.69 -4.73
C ILE A 20 6.03 7.74 -5.36
N LYS A 21 6.48 6.71 -6.06
CA LYS A 21 5.58 5.70 -6.64
C LYS A 21 4.86 4.90 -5.56
N GLY A 22 5.52 4.55 -4.46
CA GLY A 22 4.88 3.92 -3.28
C GLY A 22 3.79 4.79 -2.67
N LEU A 23 4.04 6.11 -2.53
CA LEU A 23 3.01 7.06 -2.08
C LEU A 23 1.85 7.19 -3.08
N ALA A 24 2.09 7.08 -4.38
CA ALA A 24 1.01 7.10 -5.36
C ALA A 24 0.08 5.88 -5.23
N PHE A 25 0.59 4.69 -4.83
CA PHE A 25 -0.26 3.56 -4.45
C PHE A 25 -1.07 3.86 -3.19
N ARG A 26 -0.45 4.40 -2.15
CA ARG A 26 -1.17 4.84 -0.94
C ARG A 26 -2.32 5.77 -1.29
N ASP A 27 -2.04 6.81 -2.08
CA ASP A 27 -3.00 7.84 -2.45
C ASP A 27 -4.13 7.28 -3.33
N PHE A 28 -3.82 6.31 -4.19
CA PHE A 28 -4.82 5.60 -4.97
C PHE A 28 -5.84 4.88 -4.09
N PHE A 29 -5.38 4.12 -3.08
CA PHE A 29 -6.26 3.37 -2.18
C PHE A 29 -6.99 4.27 -1.17
N ASN A 30 -6.45 5.44 -0.84
CA ASN A 30 -7.06 6.42 0.05
C ASN A 30 -7.97 7.44 -0.66
N ALA A 31 -7.98 7.46 -2.00
CA ALA A 31 -8.69 8.46 -2.76
C ALA A 31 -10.19 8.44 -2.48
N ALA A 32 -10.72 9.57 -2.02
CA ALA A 32 -12.13 9.73 -1.69
C ALA A 32 -13.05 9.85 -2.93
N ASP A 33 -12.45 10.19 -4.08
CA ASP A 33 -13.18 10.41 -5.34
C ASP A 33 -12.39 9.91 -6.56
N THR A 34 -13.11 9.74 -7.67
CA THR A 34 -12.56 9.25 -8.93
C THR A 34 -11.46 10.15 -9.50
N THR A 35 -11.56 11.46 -9.33
CA THR A 35 -10.58 12.42 -9.86
C THR A 35 -9.23 12.22 -9.20
N SER A 36 -9.21 12.16 -7.86
CA SER A 36 -8.00 11.90 -7.07
C SER A 36 -7.40 10.52 -7.39
N ARG A 37 -8.25 9.51 -7.58
CA ARG A 37 -7.86 8.16 -7.98
C ARG A 37 -7.21 8.14 -9.36
N CYS A 38 -7.80 8.79 -10.35
CA CYS A 38 -7.22 8.93 -11.68
C CYS A 38 -5.89 9.70 -11.67
N ALA A 39 -5.75 10.71 -10.82
CA ALA A 39 -4.48 11.43 -10.65
C ALA A 39 -3.37 10.49 -10.17
N SER A 40 -3.65 9.61 -9.20
CA SER A 40 -2.70 8.59 -8.73
C SER A 40 -2.34 7.59 -9.83
N LEU A 41 -3.31 7.17 -10.65
CA LEU A 41 -3.04 6.29 -11.79
C LEU A 41 -2.11 6.95 -12.82
N HIS A 42 -2.27 8.25 -13.08
CA HIS A 42 -1.35 8.99 -13.96
C HIS A 42 0.09 9.02 -13.43
N LEU A 43 0.28 9.11 -12.12
CA LEU A 43 1.61 9.04 -11.50
C LEU A 43 2.20 7.63 -11.58
N LEU A 44 1.37 6.60 -11.41
CA LEU A 44 1.81 5.21 -11.40
C LEU A 44 2.26 4.71 -12.78
N PHE A 45 1.57 5.14 -13.84
CA PHE A 45 1.86 4.69 -15.22
C PHE A 45 1.56 5.77 -16.28
N PRO A 46 2.37 6.84 -16.30
CA PRO A 46 2.14 8.00 -17.18
C PRO A 46 2.21 7.65 -18.67
N GLU A 47 3.00 6.65 -19.05
CA GLU A 47 3.19 6.22 -20.43
C GLU A 47 2.11 5.25 -20.93
N SER A 48 1.29 4.71 -20.05
CA SER A 48 0.27 3.72 -20.43
C SER A 48 -0.96 4.40 -21.00
N ARG A 49 -1.26 4.10 -22.27
CA ARG A 49 -2.51 4.51 -22.92
C ARG A 49 -3.65 3.50 -22.71
N ALA A 50 -3.35 2.31 -22.22
CA ALA A 50 -4.33 1.24 -22.12
C ALA A 50 -5.49 1.60 -21.19
N TRP A 51 -5.20 2.18 -20.02
CA TRP A 51 -6.23 2.57 -19.05
C TRP A 51 -6.96 3.88 -19.41
N GLN A 52 -6.37 4.73 -20.25
CA GLN A 52 -7.01 5.98 -20.70
C GLN A 52 -8.20 5.74 -21.62
N GLN A 53 -8.40 4.50 -22.07
CA GLN A 53 -9.57 4.09 -22.85
C GLN A 53 -10.76 3.73 -21.95
N ASP A 54 -10.50 3.45 -20.68
CA ASP A 54 -11.56 3.16 -19.72
C ASP A 54 -12.25 4.45 -19.33
N GLU A 55 -13.56 4.45 -19.26
CA GLU A 55 -14.31 5.58 -18.73
C GLU A 55 -14.09 5.69 -17.22
N ALA A 56 -13.99 6.92 -16.69
CA ALA A 56 -13.78 7.18 -15.27
C ALA A 56 -14.82 6.47 -14.39
N LEU A 57 -16.06 6.37 -14.86
CA LEU A 57 -17.14 5.67 -14.18
C LEU A 57 -16.91 4.15 -14.11
N GLU A 58 -16.37 3.55 -15.17
CA GLU A 58 -16.03 2.11 -15.17
C GLU A 58 -14.91 1.80 -14.20
N VAL A 59 -13.88 2.67 -14.13
CA VAL A 59 -12.79 2.59 -13.15
C VAL A 59 -13.35 2.67 -11.72
N GLU A 60 -14.30 3.58 -11.47
CA GLU A 60 -14.96 3.72 -10.18
C GLU A 60 -15.76 2.47 -9.78
N TYR A 61 -16.54 1.91 -10.69
CA TYR A 61 -17.31 0.69 -10.42
C TYR A 61 -16.38 -0.50 -10.15
N ASP A 62 -15.31 -0.64 -10.91
CA ASP A 62 -14.34 -1.73 -10.72
C ASP A 62 -13.59 -1.58 -9.39
N PHE A 63 -13.16 -0.36 -9.06
CA PHE A 63 -12.55 -0.03 -7.76
C PHE A 63 -13.47 -0.41 -6.60
N ASN A 64 -14.74 0.00 -6.67
CA ASN A 64 -15.71 -0.29 -5.61
C ASN A 64 -15.96 -1.80 -5.47
N ALA A 65 -16.08 -2.53 -6.58
CA ALA A 65 -16.27 -3.98 -6.55
C ALA A 65 -15.05 -4.72 -5.97
N LEU A 66 -13.85 -4.25 -6.25
CA LEU A 66 -12.62 -4.86 -5.77
C LEU A 66 -12.37 -4.56 -4.28
N PHE A 67 -12.52 -3.28 -3.84
CA PHE A 67 -11.91 -2.78 -2.60
C PHE A 67 -12.85 -2.18 -1.57
N VAL A 68 -14.09 -1.75 -1.94
CA VAL A 68 -14.95 -0.93 -1.05
C VAL A 68 -16.31 -1.57 -0.76
N GLY A 69 -16.97 -2.17 -1.71
CA GLY A 69 -18.34 -2.70 -1.57
C GLY A 69 -19.39 -1.85 -2.28
N PRO A 70 -20.69 -2.07 -2.02
CA PRO A 70 -21.33 -2.69 -0.85
C PRO A 70 -21.47 -4.22 -0.86
N ALA A 71 -21.11 -4.90 -1.95
CA ALA A 71 -21.12 -6.36 -1.98
C ALA A 71 -19.84 -6.94 -1.35
N THR A 72 -19.71 -8.28 -1.34
CA THR A 72 -18.47 -8.94 -0.93
C THR A 72 -17.32 -8.45 -1.80
N LEU A 73 -16.25 -7.99 -1.16
CA LEU A 73 -15.08 -7.47 -1.85
C LEU A 73 -14.38 -8.58 -2.63
N LEU A 74 -14.04 -8.31 -3.88
CA LEU A 74 -13.35 -9.27 -4.74
C LEU A 74 -11.85 -9.37 -4.41
N ALA A 75 -11.25 -8.25 -3.98
CA ALA A 75 -9.87 -8.17 -3.53
C ALA A 75 -9.78 -7.26 -2.28
N PRO A 76 -10.15 -7.75 -1.09
CA PRO A 76 -10.11 -6.94 0.13
C PRO A 76 -8.72 -6.37 0.39
N PRO A 77 -8.57 -5.06 0.65
CA PRO A 77 -7.26 -4.40 0.79
C PRO A 77 -6.71 -4.46 2.22
N TYR A 78 -6.86 -5.59 2.91
CA TYR A 78 -6.49 -5.79 4.32
C TYR A 78 -5.67 -7.08 4.46
N ALA A 79 -4.51 -7.00 5.12
CA ALA A 79 -3.63 -8.16 5.32
C ALA A 79 -4.30 -9.28 6.13
N SER A 80 -5.10 -8.94 7.15
CA SER A 80 -5.82 -9.90 8.00
C SER A 80 -6.73 -10.83 7.21
N VAL A 81 -7.30 -10.38 6.10
CA VAL A 81 -8.15 -11.23 5.23
C VAL A 81 -7.37 -12.37 4.56
N TYR A 82 -6.06 -12.23 4.43
CA TYR A 82 -5.19 -13.21 3.77
C TYR A 82 -4.38 -14.05 4.75
N LEU A 83 -4.13 -13.53 5.96
CA LEU A 83 -3.21 -14.14 6.92
C LEU A 83 -3.91 -14.78 8.13
N ASP A 84 -5.06 -14.27 8.55
CA ASP A 84 -5.76 -14.80 9.72
C ASP A 84 -6.58 -16.06 9.36
N GLU A 85 -6.65 -17.03 10.25
CA GLU A 85 -7.47 -18.24 10.09
C GLU A 85 -8.96 -17.90 9.93
N GLU A 86 -9.42 -16.92 10.70
CA GLU A 86 -10.74 -16.31 10.53
C GLU A 86 -10.53 -14.93 9.87
N PRO A 87 -10.95 -14.74 8.60
CA PRO A 87 -10.71 -13.51 7.86
C PRO A 87 -11.64 -12.38 8.33
N LEU A 88 -11.44 -11.95 9.58
CA LEU A 88 -12.16 -10.85 10.21
C LEU A 88 -11.30 -9.59 10.16
N LEU A 89 -11.95 -8.45 9.89
CA LEU A 89 -11.30 -7.16 10.06
C LEU A 89 -10.93 -6.94 11.53
N MET A 90 -9.77 -6.32 11.80
CA MET A 90 -9.22 -6.09 13.14
C MET A 90 -8.85 -7.38 13.89
N GLY A 91 -8.39 -8.39 13.17
CA GLY A 91 -7.92 -9.67 13.71
C GLY A 91 -6.49 -9.60 14.27
N ALA A 92 -5.88 -10.79 14.42
CA ALA A 92 -4.52 -10.93 14.96
C ALA A 92 -3.47 -10.18 14.12
N THR A 93 -3.59 -10.22 12.79
CA THR A 93 -2.69 -9.50 11.87
C THR A 93 -2.75 -8.00 12.08
N THR A 94 -3.95 -7.39 12.21
CA THR A 94 -4.11 -5.95 12.48
C THR A 94 -3.38 -5.54 13.76
N LEU A 95 -3.51 -6.35 14.83
CA LEU A 95 -2.81 -6.10 16.08
C LEU A 95 -1.30 -6.21 15.94
N SER A 96 -0.81 -7.20 15.18
CA SER A 96 0.63 -7.38 14.91
C SER A 96 1.22 -6.19 14.15
N VAL A 97 0.51 -5.65 13.17
CA VAL A 97 0.92 -4.43 12.45
C VAL A 97 0.97 -3.24 13.40
N ARG A 98 -0.04 -3.06 14.26
CA ARG A 98 -0.06 -2.02 15.28
C ARG A 98 1.12 -2.12 16.26
N GLU A 99 1.40 -3.32 16.76
CA GLU A 99 2.55 -3.59 17.65
C GLU A 99 3.88 -3.29 16.94
N PHE A 100 3.99 -3.65 15.65
CA PHE A 100 5.17 -3.33 14.86
C PHE A 100 5.35 -1.81 14.74
N LEU A 101 4.31 -1.05 14.39
CA LEU A 101 4.34 0.42 14.36
C LEU A 101 4.80 1.01 15.69
N GLN A 102 4.21 0.56 16.80
CA GLN A 102 4.58 1.02 18.14
C GLN A 102 6.05 0.71 18.48
N SER A 103 6.56 -0.45 18.05
CA SER A 103 7.96 -0.85 18.28
C SER A 103 8.99 0.08 17.65
N ILE A 104 8.60 0.78 16.61
CA ILE A 104 9.43 1.78 15.90
C ILE A 104 9.03 3.22 16.20
N GLY A 105 8.15 3.42 17.20
CA GLY A 105 7.74 4.75 17.69
C GLY A 105 6.65 5.42 16.85
N LEU A 106 5.95 4.66 16.01
CA LEU A 106 4.86 5.16 15.17
C LEU A 106 3.49 4.81 15.74
N PHE A 107 2.51 5.67 15.46
CA PHE A 107 1.13 5.48 15.85
C PHE A 107 0.22 5.96 14.72
N VAL A 108 -0.85 5.20 14.45
CA VAL A 108 -1.92 5.68 13.57
C VAL A 108 -2.69 6.77 14.30
N THR A 109 -2.84 7.94 13.70
CA THR A 109 -3.43 9.11 14.35
C THR A 109 -4.95 9.05 14.46
N GLU A 110 -5.61 8.33 13.56
CA GLU A 110 -7.06 8.14 13.54
C GLU A 110 -7.42 6.70 13.92
N GLU A 111 -7.20 6.37 15.20
CA GLU A 111 -7.57 5.07 15.72
C GLU A 111 -9.06 4.78 15.45
N ASN A 112 -9.33 3.64 14.75
CA ASN A 112 -10.66 3.08 14.45
C ASN A 112 -11.39 3.61 13.19
N SER A 113 -10.81 4.43 12.34
CA SER A 113 -11.43 4.77 11.04
C SER A 113 -11.21 3.70 9.98
N VAL A 114 -9.96 3.22 9.86
CA VAL A 114 -9.54 2.14 8.95
C VAL A 114 -8.58 1.23 9.73
N PRO A 115 -8.66 -0.11 9.62
CA PRO A 115 -7.72 -1.04 10.26
C PRO A 115 -6.27 -0.77 9.87
N ASP A 116 -5.33 -0.94 10.81
CA ASP A 116 -3.91 -0.62 10.65
C ASP A 116 -3.22 -1.48 9.57
N ASP A 117 -3.80 -2.61 9.21
CA ASP A 117 -3.38 -3.53 8.15
C ASP A 117 -4.00 -3.23 6.78
N HIS A 118 -4.58 -2.05 6.59
CA HIS A 118 -5.02 -1.60 5.27
C HIS A 118 -3.84 -1.28 4.38
N ILE A 119 -3.91 -1.66 3.10
CA ILE A 119 -2.82 -1.49 2.12
C ILE A 119 -2.26 -0.06 2.08
N SER A 120 -3.08 0.97 2.26
CA SER A 120 -2.61 2.35 2.21
C SER A 120 -1.66 2.68 3.36
N TYR A 121 -1.94 2.22 4.57
CA TYR A 121 -1.03 2.41 5.71
C TYR A 121 0.26 1.61 5.53
N GLU A 122 0.15 0.40 5.00
CA GLU A 122 1.31 -0.44 4.75
C GLU A 122 2.21 0.10 3.63
N MET A 123 1.63 0.70 2.58
CA MET A 123 2.40 1.41 1.55
C MET A 123 3.13 2.63 2.13
N GLU A 124 2.46 3.43 2.94
CA GLU A 124 3.08 4.56 3.61
C GLU A 124 4.23 4.12 4.52
N LEU A 125 3.99 3.10 5.34
CA LEU A 125 5.01 2.53 6.23
C LEU A 125 6.23 2.01 5.45
N ALA A 126 6.01 1.26 4.36
CA ALA A 126 7.10 0.76 3.51
C ALA A 126 7.94 1.91 2.93
N VAL A 127 7.29 2.97 2.45
CA VAL A 127 7.97 4.16 1.93
C VAL A 127 8.76 4.88 3.02
N MET A 128 8.17 5.08 4.19
CA MET A 128 8.82 5.76 5.31
C MET A 128 10.05 4.97 5.79
N LEU A 129 9.91 3.67 5.96
CA LEU A 129 11.03 2.80 6.32
C LEU A 129 12.12 2.81 5.25
N SER A 130 11.76 2.76 3.95
CA SER A 130 12.72 2.84 2.84
C SER A 130 13.51 4.15 2.87
N ALA A 131 12.83 5.27 3.06
CA ALA A 131 13.47 6.59 3.13
C ALA A 131 14.46 6.69 4.29
N HIS A 132 14.09 6.18 5.47
CA HIS A 132 14.95 6.19 6.65
C HIS A 132 16.10 5.16 6.58
N ALA A 133 15.87 4.01 5.98
CA ALA A 133 16.86 2.93 5.85
C ALA A 133 18.14 3.40 5.14
N ARG A 134 18.03 4.38 4.24
CA ARG A 134 19.19 4.98 3.56
C ARG A 134 20.18 5.68 4.51
N HIS A 135 19.72 6.05 5.71
CA HIS A 135 20.49 6.84 6.66
C HIS A 135 20.71 6.14 8.01
N SER A 136 20.03 5.01 8.26
CA SER A 136 20.10 4.33 9.56
C SER A 136 19.90 2.82 9.43
N PRO A 137 20.89 2.00 9.89
CA PRO A 137 20.79 0.54 9.84
C PRO A 137 19.57 -0.03 10.58
N GLN A 138 19.15 0.60 11.68
CA GLN A 138 17.99 0.13 12.45
C GLN A 138 16.69 0.17 11.63
N TYR A 139 16.54 1.16 10.73
CA TYR A 139 15.37 1.23 9.84
C TYR A 139 15.49 0.27 8.67
N HIS A 140 16.71 -0.09 8.25
CA HIS A 140 16.91 -1.15 7.27
C HIS A 140 16.46 -2.50 7.84
N ASP A 141 16.83 -2.82 9.09
CA ASP A 141 16.38 -4.05 9.75
C ASP A 141 14.86 -4.07 9.95
N ALA A 142 14.25 -2.92 10.28
CA ALA A 142 12.80 -2.79 10.40
C ALA A 142 12.11 -2.98 9.04
N LEU A 143 12.64 -2.35 7.98
CA LEU A 143 12.14 -2.52 6.61
C LEU A 143 12.22 -3.98 6.17
N THR A 144 13.36 -4.64 6.39
CA THR A 144 13.56 -6.04 6.03
C THR A 144 12.53 -6.95 6.73
N ARG A 145 12.33 -6.77 8.04
CA ARG A 145 11.31 -7.54 8.78
C ARG A 145 9.90 -7.26 8.28
N PHE A 146 9.57 -6.02 7.97
CA PHE A 146 8.26 -5.65 7.45
C PHE A 146 8.02 -6.24 6.06
N VAL A 147 9.00 -6.12 5.16
CA VAL A 147 8.85 -6.60 3.77
C VAL A 147 8.81 -8.12 3.71
N LEU A 148 9.80 -8.81 4.30
CA LEU A 148 9.92 -10.26 4.19
C LEU A 148 9.08 -11.02 5.23
N GLY A 149 8.82 -10.42 6.39
CA GLY A 149 8.05 -11.05 7.46
C GLY A 149 6.56 -10.73 7.44
N HIS A 150 6.13 -9.77 6.63
CA HIS A 150 4.72 -9.36 6.56
C HIS A 150 4.23 -9.15 5.12
N LEU A 151 4.74 -8.16 4.38
CA LEU A 151 4.21 -7.85 3.03
C LEU A 151 4.30 -9.05 2.08
N GLU A 152 5.41 -9.80 2.09
CA GLU A 152 5.60 -10.95 1.20
C GLU A 152 4.59 -12.09 1.47
N LEU A 153 4.01 -12.14 2.65
CA LEU A 153 3.09 -13.20 3.03
C LEU A 153 1.67 -12.99 2.46
N TRP A 154 1.25 -11.76 2.19
CA TRP A 154 -0.12 -11.48 1.75
C TRP A 154 -0.24 -10.69 0.45
N LEU A 155 0.66 -9.74 0.19
CA LEU A 155 0.57 -8.84 -0.96
C LEU A 155 0.53 -9.57 -2.31
N PRO A 156 1.29 -10.67 -2.55
CA PRO A 156 1.17 -11.45 -3.78
C PRO A 156 -0.23 -12.04 -4.00
N ALA A 157 -0.89 -12.53 -2.94
CA ALA A 157 -2.25 -13.07 -3.02
C ALA A 157 -3.28 -11.98 -3.30
N PHE A 158 -3.12 -10.79 -2.70
CA PHE A 158 -3.93 -9.61 -2.99
C PHE A 158 -3.81 -9.19 -4.46
N ILE A 159 -2.58 -9.06 -4.97
CA ILE A 159 -2.31 -8.71 -6.38
C ILE A 159 -2.93 -9.74 -7.34
N THR A 160 -2.81 -11.03 -7.01
CA THR A 160 -3.44 -12.10 -7.80
C THR A 160 -4.96 -11.92 -7.86
N LYS A 161 -5.62 -11.63 -6.74
CA LYS A 161 -7.06 -11.36 -6.73
C LYS A 161 -7.45 -10.14 -7.57
N ILE A 162 -6.64 -9.07 -7.56
CA ILE A 162 -6.89 -7.92 -8.43
C ILE A 162 -6.82 -8.37 -9.90
N ASN A 163 -5.76 -9.08 -10.31
CA ASN A 163 -5.58 -9.55 -11.68
C ASN A 163 -6.74 -10.44 -12.16
N ASP A 164 -7.20 -11.35 -11.30
CA ASP A 164 -8.24 -12.32 -11.64
C ASP A 164 -9.63 -11.68 -11.72
N CYS A 165 -9.90 -10.65 -10.90
CA CYS A 165 -11.23 -10.08 -10.74
C CYS A 165 -11.42 -8.75 -11.47
N ALA A 166 -10.33 -8.01 -11.77
CA ALA A 166 -10.39 -6.71 -12.42
C ALA A 166 -10.98 -6.78 -13.84
N LYS A 167 -11.87 -5.85 -14.13
CA LYS A 167 -12.55 -5.72 -15.43
C LYS A 167 -11.89 -4.67 -16.30
N THR A 168 -11.40 -3.59 -15.69
CA THR A 168 -10.80 -2.46 -16.41
C THR A 168 -9.31 -2.65 -16.64
N SER A 169 -8.80 -2.05 -17.72
CA SER A 169 -7.36 -1.99 -18.00
C SER A 169 -6.62 -1.22 -16.91
N ALA A 170 -7.25 -0.21 -16.32
CA ALA A 170 -6.70 0.55 -15.21
C ALA A 170 -6.33 -0.33 -14.01
N MET A 171 -7.26 -1.20 -13.55
CA MET A 171 -7.00 -2.09 -12.40
C MET A 171 -5.98 -3.18 -12.72
N LYS A 172 -5.96 -3.69 -13.94
CA LYS A 172 -4.93 -4.64 -14.39
C LYS A 172 -3.54 -3.99 -14.45
N CYS A 173 -3.46 -2.74 -14.96
CA CYS A 173 -2.22 -1.96 -14.92
C CYS A 173 -1.77 -1.68 -13.48
N LEU A 174 -2.70 -1.35 -12.57
CA LEU A 174 -2.41 -1.16 -11.15
C LEU A 174 -1.73 -2.40 -10.55
N ALA A 175 -2.33 -3.58 -10.75
CA ALA A 175 -1.78 -4.85 -10.25
C ALA A 175 -0.37 -5.11 -10.79
N SER A 176 -0.15 -4.92 -12.10
CA SER A 176 1.17 -5.09 -12.73
C SER A 176 2.20 -4.12 -12.15
N GLN A 177 1.84 -2.85 -11.96
CA GLN A 177 2.75 -1.86 -11.41
C GLN A 177 3.04 -2.10 -9.92
N LEU A 178 2.06 -2.59 -9.17
CA LEU A 178 2.25 -2.96 -7.76
C LEU A 178 3.19 -4.17 -7.64
N THR A 179 3.07 -5.16 -8.53
CA THR A 179 4.03 -6.27 -8.62
C THR A 179 5.44 -5.76 -8.85
N ASN A 180 5.66 -4.93 -9.86
CA ASN A 180 6.98 -4.41 -10.19
C ASN A 180 7.58 -3.59 -9.04
N TRP A 181 6.78 -2.76 -8.40
CA TRP A 181 7.20 -1.97 -7.24
C TRP A 181 7.59 -2.85 -6.05
N PHE A 182 6.79 -3.88 -5.77
CA PHE A 182 7.06 -4.80 -4.67
C PHE A 182 8.31 -5.65 -4.91
N ASP A 183 8.53 -6.13 -6.14
CA ASP A 183 9.74 -6.88 -6.50
C ASP A 183 11.00 -6.01 -6.38
N GLU A 184 10.91 -4.73 -6.75
CA GLU A 184 11.99 -3.76 -6.51
C GLU A 184 12.22 -3.54 -5.03
N LEU A 185 11.14 -3.40 -4.21
CA LEU A 185 11.24 -3.26 -2.76
C LEU A 185 11.96 -4.46 -2.12
N LYS A 186 11.59 -5.69 -2.51
CA LYS A 186 12.28 -6.90 -2.05
C LYS A 186 13.76 -6.91 -2.40
N THR A 187 14.11 -6.50 -3.61
CA THR A 187 15.51 -6.41 -4.03
C THR A 187 16.30 -5.45 -3.16
N ARG A 188 15.71 -4.32 -2.77
CA ARG A 188 16.36 -3.30 -1.94
C ARG A 188 16.62 -3.72 -0.49
N VAL A 189 15.86 -4.67 0.04
CA VAL A 189 16.05 -5.19 1.41
C VAL A 189 16.98 -6.39 1.49
N ILE A 190 17.29 -7.03 0.35
CA ILE A 190 18.19 -8.19 0.29
C ILE A 190 19.64 -7.77 0.00
N LEU A 191 19.84 -6.61 -0.63
CA LEU A 191 21.17 -6.07 -0.98
C LEU A 191 21.76 -5.24 0.14
#